data_ed525f1ff3309c54cada41da0f94a81f
#
_entry.id   ed525f1ff3309c54cada41da0f94a81f
#
_cell.length_a   1.000
_cell.length_b   1.000
_cell.length_c   1.000
_cell.angle_alpha   90.00
_cell.angle_beta   90.00
_cell.angle_gamma   90.00
#
_symmetry.space_group_name_H-M   'P 1'
#
loop_
_entity.id
_entity.type
_entity.pdbx_description
1 polymer ?
#
loop_
_entity_poly.entity_id
_entity_poly.type
_entity_poly.pdbx_seq_one_letter_code
_entity_poly.pdbx_strand_id
1 'polypeptide(L)'
;MTLRYFFPLTLALFSACLGRPNIILFVTDDQSPIAGCYGSPLIQTPHLDQLAAEGTRFTHAYATTASCSASRSVILTGLHNHANGQYGHTHNYHKFETFRNCTAISLPNQLKALGYRTAHIGKYHVAPESVYAYDRFLREKGGGHNSPAWVESCRPLFEEKSDAPFFLTFWTHDPHRSGAVVESAPETLKPNRFGNPQPGKQYGETPEVAYDPAGVPVPEWLPDTIECRREIAQYYQSCTRTDRALGALVAALKETGHYDNTMIVFTADHGMAFPGAKTTVYEAGLHVPFVVKLPGAAKTGVANDALISHADITPSLLDAAGGYNARTGGPKTLVPVGPVGHGENAGPKFKRYHGRSWLGLIGTSDSAGWDEHLASHTFHEIQMYYPMRALRDRRYKLIWNIASPLPYPFATDLWAASSWQAQYRQGGDANYGKRSVDSYIHRPAFELYDLREDPAESVNLADDPAHAERLATMKTRLKAAQKETGDPWVLKWSYE
;
A
#
# COMPACT_ATOMS: atom_id res chain seq x y z
N MET A 1 -26.08 -35.94 -18.17
CA MET A 1 -25.05 -36.43 -17.22
C MET A 1 -24.49 -35.18 -16.51
N THR A 2 -25.07 -34.81 -15.39
CA THR A 2 -24.84 -33.56 -14.67
C THR A 2 -23.74 -33.81 -13.61
N LEU A 3 -22.57 -33.29 -13.82
CA LEU A 3 -21.44 -33.35 -12.87
C LEU A 3 -21.72 -32.33 -11.74
N ARG A 4 -22.06 -32.84 -10.55
CA ARG A 4 -22.16 -32.04 -9.32
C ARG A 4 -20.74 -31.89 -8.74
N TYR A 5 -20.22 -30.68 -8.74
CA TYR A 5 -19.00 -30.33 -7.99
C TYR A 5 -19.30 -30.36 -6.49
N PHE A 6 -18.72 -31.32 -5.80
CA PHE A 6 -18.62 -31.33 -4.35
C PHE A 6 -17.47 -30.37 -3.93
N PHE A 7 -17.80 -29.23 -3.35
CA PHE A 7 -16.85 -28.43 -2.58
C PHE A 7 -16.69 -29.09 -1.21
N PRO A 8 -15.47 -29.33 -0.72
CA PRO A 8 -15.27 -29.86 0.62
C PRO A 8 -15.57 -28.78 1.67
N LEU A 9 -16.56 -29.06 2.48
CA LEU A 9 -17.01 -28.27 3.65
C LEU A 9 -16.10 -28.53 4.86
N THR A 10 -14.80 -28.24 4.76
CA THR A 10 -13.83 -28.58 5.83
C THR A 10 -13.22 -27.38 6.56
N LEU A 11 -13.65 -26.14 6.29
CA LEU A 11 -13.09 -24.94 6.94
C LEU A 11 -13.92 -24.38 8.12
N ALA A 12 -15.05 -24.97 8.47
CA ALA A 12 -15.95 -24.43 9.49
C ALA A 12 -15.71 -24.93 10.93
N LEU A 13 -14.77 -25.86 11.16
CA LEU A 13 -14.62 -26.51 12.48
C LEU A 13 -13.45 -26.01 13.34
N PHE A 14 -12.55 -25.16 12.84
CA PHE A 14 -11.42 -24.66 13.62
C PHE A 14 -11.65 -23.31 14.33
N SER A 15 -12.76 -22.63 14.07
CA SER A 15 -13.05 -21.29 14.65
C SER A 15 -13.76 -21.33 16.03
N ALA A 16 -14.03 -22.48 16.57
CA ALA A 16 -14.90 -22.60 17.75
C ALA A 16 -14.19 -22.63 19.13
N CYS A 17 -12.84 -22.57 19.17
CA CYS A 17 -12.08 -22.60 20.42
C CYS A 17 -11.09 -21.45 20.66
N LEU A 18 -10.73 -20.68 19.65
CA LEU A 18 -9.97 -19.45 19.84
C LEU A 18 -10.94 -18.28 19.73
N GLY A 19 -11.06 -17.46 20.76
CA GLY A 19 -11.82 -16.20 20.71
C GLY A 19 -11.34 -15.35 19.53
N ARG A 20 -12.08 -14.31 19.16
CA ARG A 20 -11.68 -13.38 18.07
C ARG A 20 -10.24 -12.88 18.33
N PRO A 21 -9.34 -12.94 17.32
CA PRO A 21 -7.97 -12.50 17.53
C PRO A 21 -7.90 -10.99 17.74
N ASN A 22 -6.90 -10.51 18.47
CA ASN A 22 -6.45 -9.14 18.34
C ASN A 22 -5.92 -8.93 16.93
N ILE A 23 -5.99 -7.71 16.43
CA ILE A 23 -5.55 -7.39 15.06
C ILE A 23 -4.60 -6.20 15.10
N ILE A 24 -3.42 -6.36 14.51
CA ILE A 24 -2.48 -5.29 14.23
C ILE A 24 -2.33 -5.15 12.71
N LEU A 25 -2.58 -3.95 12.22
CA LEU A 25 -2.28 -3.56 10.85
C LEU A 25 -1.09 -2.59 10.86
N PHE A 26 0.10 -3.14 10.60
CA PHE A 26 1.34 -2.39 10.52
C PHE A 26 1.56 -1.94 9.08
N VAL A 27 1.59 -0.63 8.84
CA VAL A 27 1.75 -0.05 7.51
C VAL A 27 2.92 0.93 7.51
N THR A 28 3.90 0.68 6.66
CA THR A 28 5.01 1.62 6.41
C THR A 28 4.63 2.62 5.33
N ASP A 29 5.33 3.72 5.26
CA ASP A 29 5.09 4.82 4.31
C ASP A 29 6.09 4.75 3.16
N ASP A 30 5.62 4.57 1.91
CA ASP A 30 6.46 4.52 0.70
C ASP A 30 7.45 3.32 0.67
N GLN A 31 7.07 2.10 1.07
CA GLN A 31 7.99 0.96 1.11
C GLN A 31 7.71 -0.09 0.03
N SER A 32 8.68 -0.31 -0.86
CA SER A 32 8.71 -1.46 -1.78
C SER A 32 9.07 -2.76 -1.05
N PRO A 33 8.86 -3.95 -1.65
CA PRO A 33 9.16 -5.24 -1.01
C PRO A 33 10.67 -5.52 -0.95
N ILE A 34 11.41 -4.59 -0.33
CA ILE A 34 12.86 -4.67 -0.12
C ILE A 34 13.10 -5.11 1.32
N ALA A 35 13.30 -6.40 1.52
CA ALA A 35 13.58 -7.03 2.80
C ALA A 35 14.32 -8.36 2.60
N GLY A 36 14.92 -8.91 3.64
CA GLY A 36 15.59 -10.22 3.57
C GLY A 36 14.65 -11.32 3.08
N CYS A 37 13.42 -11.40 3.62
CA CYS A 37 12.42 -12.36 3.19
C CYS A 37 11.92 -12.17 1.75
N TYR A 38 12.18 -11.03 1.11
CA TYR A 38 11.93 -10.78 -0.31
C TYR A 38 13.19 -10.92 -1.17
N GLY A 39 14.29 -11.47 -0.61
CA GLY A 39 15.50 -11.79 -1.35
C GLY A 39 16.52 -10.65 -1.44
N SER A 40 16.35 -9.56 -0.71
CA SER A 40 17.38 -8.52 -0.63
C SER A 40 18.58 -9.01 0.18
N PRO A 41 19.79 -9.03 -0.39
CA PRO A 41 20.95 -9.58 0.30
C PRO A 41 21.59 -8.59 1.29
N LEU A 42 21.23 -7.32 1.24
CA LEU A 42 21.94 -6.24 1.93
C LEU A 42 21.16 -5.66 3.09
N ILE A 43 19.86 -5.42 2.91
CA ILE A 43 19.04 -4.73 3.91
C ILE A 43 18.82 -5.60 5.15
N GLN A 44 18.92 -4.99 6.34
CA GLN A 44 18.72 -5.68 7.60
C GLN A 44 17.26 -5.53 8.06
N THR A 45 16.49 -6.59 7.90
CA THR A 45 15.06 -6.65 8.28
C THR A 45 14.74 -7.93 9.07
N PRO A 46 15.50 -8.24 10.16
CA PRO A 46 15.38 -9.51 10.87
C PRO A 46 13.99 -9.74 11.47
N HIS A 47 13.28 -8.69 11.85
CA HIS A 47 11.96 -8.84 12.47
C HIS A 47 10.86 -9.13 11.46
N LEU A 48 10.93 -8.52 10.27
CA LEU A 48 10.02 -8.85 9.17
C LEU A 48 10.33 -10.24 8.59
N ASP A 49 11.61 -10.61 8.53
CA ASP A 49 12.03 -11.94 8.09
C ASP A 49 11.51 -13.02 9.06
N GLN A 50 11.57 -12.77 10.38
CA GLN A 50 10.99 -13.65 11.39
C GLN A 50 9.46 -13.71 11.29
N LEU A 51 8.78 -12.57 11.08
CA LEU A 51 7.32 -12.55 10.90
C LEU A 51 6.92 -13.36 9.66
N ALA A 52 7.70 -13.29 8.58
CA ALA A 52 7.48 -14.09 7.38
C ALA A 52 7.70 -15.58 7.61
N ALA A 53 8.69 -15.97 8.42
CA ALA A 53 8.94 -17.35 8.81
C ALA A 53 7.80 -17.93 9.70
N GLU A 54 7.15 -17.07 10.48
CA GLU A 54 6.02 -17.44 11.34
C GLU A 54 4.64 -17.26 10.68
N GLY A 55 4.60 -16.75 9.43
CA GLY A 55 3.37 -16.38 8.73
C GLY A 55 3.30 -16.86 7.29
N THR A 56 2.50 -16.14 6.51
CA THR A 56 2.42 -16.25 5.05
C THR A 56 2.92 -14.96 4.43
N ARG A 57 3.87 -15.05 3.51
CA ARG A 57 4.38 -13.94 2.72
C ARG A 57 3.76 -13.96 1.33
N PHE A 58 3.06 -12.90 0.96
CA PHE A 58 2.57 -12.73 -0.41
C PHE A 58 3.66 -12.10 -1.27
N THR A 59 3.97 -12.73 -2.39
CA THR A 59 5.02 -12.26 -3.31
C THR A 59 4.49 -11.26 -4.34
N HIS A 60 3.16 -11.17 -4.49
CA HIS A 60 2.47 -10.32 -5.46
C HIS A 60 1.33 -9.55 -4.79
N ALA A 61 1.68 -8.67 -3.85
CA ALA A 61 0.74 -7.78 -3.18
C ALA A 61 0.86 -6.35 -3.72
N TYR A 62 -0.27 -5.69 -3.96
CA TYR A 62 -0.30 -4.41 -4.67
C TYR A 62 -1.15 -3.36 -3.96
N ALA A 63 -0.62 -2.14 -3.91
CA ALA A 63 -1.44 -0.97 -3.72
C ALA A 63 -2.33 -0.75 -4.94
N THR A 64 -3.55 -0.25 -4.76
CA THR A 64 -4.42 0.11 -5.89
C THR A 64 -4.12 1.50 -6.45
N THR A 65 -3.34 2.29 -5.71
CA THR A 65 -2.86 3.62 -6.10
C THR A 65 -1.59 3.96 -5.32
N ALA A 66 -0.60 4.54 -5.98
CA ALA A 66 0.66 4.94 -5.34
C ALA A 66 0.61 6.40 -4.84
N SER A 67 -0.34 6.68 -3.93
CA SER A 67 -0.55 7.98 -3.30
C SER A 67 -1.08 7.80 -1.89
N CYS A 68 -0.40 8.35 -0.89
CA CYS A 68 -0.56 7.99 0.52
C CYS A 68 -2.03 8.06 1.02
N SER A 69 -2.70 9.23 1.00
CA SER A 69 -4.08 9.34 1.50
C SER A 69 -5.05 8.45 0.71
N ALA A 70 -4.90 8.43 -0.62
CA ALA A 70 -5.75 7.62 -1.49
C ALA A 70 -5.57 6.12 -1.21
N SER A 71 -4.33 5.63 -1.08
CA SER A 71 -4.07 4.23 -0.76
C SER A 71 -4.58 3.85 0.65
N ARG A 72 -4.29 4.69 1.66
CA ARG A 72 -4.75 4.46 3.05
C ARG A 72 -6.27 4.41 3.15
N SER A 73 -6.99 5.21 2.35
CA SER A 73 -8.45 5.14 2.27
C SER A 73 -8.94 3.81 1.68
N VAL A 74 -8.24 3.27 0.68
CA VAL A 74 -8.56 1.94 0.12
C VAL A 74 -8.35 0.84 1.16
N ILE A 75 -7.22 0.87 1.88
CA ILE A 75 -6.92 -0.06 2.98
C ILE A 75 -8.06 -0.10 4.01
N LEU A 76 -8.61 1.08 4.37
CA LEU A 76 -9.62 1.21 5.43
C LEU A 76 -11.06 1.08 4.94
N THR A 77 -11.33 1.10 3.63
CA THR A 77 -12.70 1.00 3.10
C THR A 77 -12.93 -0.24 2.25
N GLY A 78 -11.88 -0.92 1.77
CA GLY A 78 -12.00 -2.00 0.79
C GLY A 78 -12.54 -1.56 -0.57
N LEU A 79 -12.54 -0.24 -0.84
CA LEU A 79 -13.03 0.38 -2.08
C LEU A 79 -11.87 1.10 -2.78
N HIS A 80 -11.80 1.00 -4.11
CA HIS A 80 -10.87 1.82 -4.89
C HIS A 80 -11.09 3.32 -4.64
N ASN A 81 -10.01 4.11 -4.69
CA ASN A 81 -10.03 5.55 -4.42
C ASN A 81 -11.00 6.33 -5.33
N HIS A 82 -11.19 5.90 -6.58
CA HIS A 82 -12.17 6.52 -7.48
C HIS A 82 -13.63 6.30 -7.04
N ALA A 83 -13.91 5.26 -6.26
CA ALA A 83 -15.24 4.97 -5.75
C ALA A 83 -15.46 5.54 -4.33
N ASN A 84 -14.43 5.53 -3.47
CA ASN A 84 -14.57 6.04 -2.11
C ASN A 84 -14.44 7.57 -2.01
N GLY A 85 -13.98 8.26 -3.06
CA GLY A 85 -13.86 9.72 -3.14
C GLY A 85 -12.52 10.30 -2.72
N GLN A 86 -11.64 9.52 -2.10
CA GLN A 86 -10.29 9.96 -1.70
C GLN A 86 -9.35 9.91 -2.91
N TYR A 87 -9.54 10.81 -3.87
CA TYR A 87 -8.79 10.80 -5.13
C TYR A 87 -7.31 11.17 -5.00
N GLY A 88 -6.92 11.86 -3.94
CA GLY A 88 -5.57 12.36 -3.70
C GLY A 88 -5.36 12.66 -2.22
N HIS A 89 -4.36 13.48 -1.91
CA HIS A 89 -3.97 13.81 -0.54
C HIS A 89 -4.99 14.66 0.21
N THR A 90 -5.02 14.51 1.53
CA THR A 90 -5.65 15.45 2.43
C THR A 90 -4.57 16.27 3.14
N HIS A 91 -4.55 17.58 2.89
CA HIS A 91 -3.65 18.56 3.50
C HIS A 91 -4.42 19.77 4.03
N ASN A 92 -3.76 20.63 4.81
CA ASN A 92 -4.42 21.80 5.37
C ASN A 92 -4.90 22.82 4.32
N TYR A 93 -4.20 22.92 3.18
CA TYR A 93 -4.48 23.87 2.09
C TYR A 93 -5.38 23.30 0.99
N HIS A 94 -5.51 21.97 0.88
CA HIS A 94 -6.50 21.30 0.04
C HIS A 94 -6.85 19.94 0.64
N LYS A 95 -8.07 19.47 0.38
CA LYS A 95 -8.53 18.19 0.94
C LYS A 95 -9.30 17.41 -0.12
N PHE A 96 -8.75 16.25 -0.49
CA PHE A 96 -9.58 15.18 -0.99
C PHE A 96 -10.06 14.36 0.21
N GLU A 97 -11.35 14.08 0.27
CA GLU A 97 -11.98 13.40 1.41
C GLU A 97 -12.79 12.20 0.94
N THR A 98 -12.79 11.18 1.76
CA THR A 98 -13.64 9.99 1.56
C THR A 98 -15.12 10.36 1.74
N PHE A 99 -15.98 9.82 0.88
CA PHE A 99 -17.42 10.01 0.98
C PHE A 99 -17.98 9.56 2.32
N ARG A 100 -18.87 10.34 2.91
CA ARG A 100 -19.47 10.08 4.24
C ARG A 100 -20.16 8.72 4.34
N ASN A 101 -20.77 8.24 3.25
CA ASN A 101 -21.42 6.93 3.22
C ASN A 101 -20.44 5.75 3.40
N CYS A 102 -19.13 5.95 3.22
CA CYS A 102 -18.13 4.94 3.51
C CYS A 102 -18.02 4.60 5.01
N THR A 103 -18.56 5.45 5.90
CA THR A 103 -18.69 5.14 7.34
C THR A 103 -19.36 3.77 7.56
N ALA A 104 -20.37 3.45 6.75
CA ALA A 104 -21.12 2.19 6.87
C ALA A 104 -20.29 0.93 6.72
N ILE A 105 -19.15 1.00 6.04
CA ILE A 105 -18.33 -0.17 5.66
C ILE A 105 -16.86 -0.01 6.05
N SER A 106 -16.45 1.15 6.60
CA SER A 106 -15.04 1.38 6.96
C SER A 106 -14.57 0.46 8.07
N LEU A 107 -13.35 -0.02 7.96
CA LEU A 107 -12.77 -1.03 8.85
C LEU A 107 -12.81 -0.63 10.34
N PRO A 108 -12.38 0.58 10.76
CA PRO A 108 -12.43 0.95 12.17
C PRO A 108 -13.86 0.92 12.74
N ASN A 109 -14.83 1.48 12.01
CA ASN A 109 -16.23 1.50 12.45
C ASN A 109 -16.85 0.09 12.49
N GLN A 110 -16.52 -0.76 11.52
CA GLN A 110 -17.00 -2.13 11.48
C GLN A 110 -16.42 -2.98 12.64
N LEU A 111 -15.11 -2.86 12.91
CA LEU A 111 -14.47 -3.57 14.01
C LEU A 111 -15.00 -3.08 15.37
N LYS A 112 -15.20 -1.78 15.51
CA LYS A 112 -15.84 -1.18 16.70
C LYS A 112 -17.26 -1.74 16.92
N ALA A 113 -18.07 -1.83 15.88
CA ALA A 113 -19.41 -2.43 15.94
C ALA A 113 -19.37 -3.93 16.30
N LEU A 114 -18.26 -4.61 16.04
CA LEU A 114 -18.00 -5.99 16.46
C LEU A 114 -17.44 -6.08 17.90
N GLY A 115 -17.29 -4.96 18.62
CA GLY A 115 -16.80 -4.93 19.98
C GLY A 115 -15.28 -4.90 20.15
N TYR A 116 -14.54 -4.55 19.10
CA TYR A 116 -13.11 -4.28 19.22
C TYR A 116 -12.84 -2.93 19.88
N ARG A 117 -11.83 -2.84 20.73
CA ARG A 117 -11.21 -1.59 21.17
C ARG A 117 -10.28 -1.12 20.07
N THR A 118 -10.54 0.04 19.47
CA THR A 118 -9.81 0.51 18.28
C THR A 118 -8.82 1.62 18.62
N ALA A 119 -7.58 1.50 18.15
CA ALA A 119 -6.53 2.49 18.35
C ALA A 119 -5.73 2.75 17.08
N HIS A 120 -5.24 3.98 16.94
CA HIS A 120 -4.36 4.40 15.86
C HIS A 120 -3.12 5.10 16.42
N ILE A 121 -1.95 4.83 15.81
CA ILE A 121 -0.71 5.57 16.06
C ILE A 121 0.03 5.82 14.75
N GLY A 122 0.59 7.01 14.62
CA GLY A 122 1.42 7.43 13.49
C GLY A 122 0.67 8.18 12.40
N LYS A 123 1.07 8.01 11.16
CA LYS A 123 0.58 8.76 10.00
C LYS A 123 -0.87 8.41 9.65
N TYR A 124 -1.83 9.19 10.14
CA TYR A 124 -3.26 8.96 9.87
C TYR A 124 -3.64 9.25 8.41
N HIS A 125 -3.41 10.44 7.95
CA HIS A 125 -3.45 10.95 6.56
C HIS A 125 -4.69 10.54 5.73
N VAL A 126 -5.86 10.40 6.34
CA VAL A 126 -7.17 10.19 5.71
C VAL A 126 -8.20 11.15 6.28
N ALA A 127 -9.24 11.46 5.54
CA ALA A 127 -10.32 12.35 5.98
C ALA A 127 -11.67 11.91 5.36
N PRO A 128 -12.79 12.27 5.98
CA PRO A 128 -12.91 12.91 7.30
C PRO A 128 -12.81 11.89 8.43
N GLU A 129 -12.43 12.32 9.63
CA GLU A 129 -12.28 11.44 10.80
C GLU A 129 -13.54 10.65 11.12
N SER A 130 -14.72 11.21 10.88
CA SER A 130 -16.00 10.53 11.10
C SER A 130 -16.20 9.25 10.27
N VAL A 131 -15.48 9.11 9.14
CA VAL A 131 -15.49 7.89 8.33
C VAL A 131 -14.57 6.83 8.92
N TYR A 132 -13.56 7.22 9.70
CA TYR A 132 -12.50 6.36 10.21
C TYR A 132 -12.34 6.48 11.73
N ALA A 133 -13.46 6.53 12.46
CA ALA A 133 -13.46 6.81 13.89
C ALA A 133 -12.81 5.69 14.72
N TYR A 134 -11.66 5.98 15.31
CA TYR A 134 -11.02 5.15 16.33
C TYR A 134 -11.46 5.57 17.74
N ASP A 135 -11.38 4.65 18.71
CA ASP A 135 -11.62 5.01 20.12
C ASP A 135 -10.47 5.82 20.69
N ARG A 136 -9.25 5.58 20.21
CA ARG A 136 -8.02 6.22 20.70
C ARG A 136 -7.08 6.60 19.58
N PHE A 137 -6.58 7.83 19.60
CA PHE A 137 -5.41 8.27 18.85
C PHE A 137 -4.23 8.35 19.83
N LEU A 138 -3.24 7.49 19.66
CA LEU A 138 -2.09 7.38 20.54
C LEU A 138 -1.01 8.39 20.15
N ARG A 139 -0.25 8.88 21.13
CA ARG A 139 0.79 9.87 20.89
C ARG A 139 2.08 9.23 20.41
N GLU A 140 2.69 9.79 19.38
CA GLU A 140 4.03 9.44 18.89
C GLU A 140 5.11 9.91 19.90
N LYS A 141 5.66 8.98 20.69
CA LYS A 141 6.70 9.29 21.68
C LYS A 141 8.04 9.43 20.99
N GLY A 142 8.76 10.52 21.23
CA GLY A 142 10.10 10.74 20.68
C GLY A 142 10.15 11.22 19.23
N GLY A 143 9.01 11.64 18.66
CA GLY A 143 8.92 12.22 17.31
C GLY A 143 8.65 11.22 16.19
N GLY A 144 8.35 11.73 14.99
CA GLY A 144 7.82 10.97 13.85
C GLY A 144 8.76 9.89 13.27
N HIS A 145 10.07 10.01 13.47
CA HIS A 145 11.05 9.03 12.98
C HIS A 145 11.57 8.07 14.07
N ASN A 146 11.04 8.17 15.31
CA ASN A 146 11.37 7.25 16.39
C ASN A 146 10.26 6.22 16.63
N SER A 147 9.79 5.59 15.56
CA SER A 147 8.67 4.65 15.62
C SER A 147 8.89 3.45 16.59
N PRO A 148 10.09 2.96 16.87
CA PRO A 148 10.29 1.97 17.93
C PRO A 148 9.84 2.45 19.31
N ALA A 149 10.04 3.73 19.64
CA ALA A 149 9.61 4.30 20.92
C ALA A 149 8.10 4.49 21.05
N TRP A 150 7.34 4.49 19.95
CA TRP A 150 5.89 4.61 19.97
C TRP A 150 5.21 3.40 20.61
N VAL A 151 5.87 2.26 20.64
CA VAL A 151 5.36 1.03 21.26
C VAL A 151 5.01 1.25 22.74
N GLU A 152 5.75 2.11 23.44
CA GLU A 152 5.44 2.48 24.81
C GLU A 152 4.06 3.18 24.93
N SER A 153 3.64 3.91 23.92
CA SER A 153 2.29 4.50 23.88
C SER A 153 1.20 3.47 23.58
N CYS A 154 1.57 2.32 23.03
CA CYS A 154 0.64 1.22 22.77
C CYS A 154 0.46 0.30 23.99
N ARG A 155 1.42 0.26 24.94
CA ARG A 155 1.35 -0.62 26.13
C ARG A 155 0.05 -0.55 26.91
N PRO A 156 -0.54 0.65 27.18
CA PRO A 156 -1.82 0.71 27.89
C PRO A 156 -2.97 -0.02 27.19
N LEU A 157 -2.93 -0.11 25.84
CA LEU A 157 -3.92 -0.90 25.09
C LEU A 157 -3.76 -2.40 25.32
N PHE A 158 -2.52 -2.88 25.45
CA PHE A 158 -2.18 -4.28 25.67
C PHE A 158 -2.39 -4.71 27.12
N GLU A 159 -2.11 -3.85 28.10
CA GLU A 159 -2.17 -4.12 29.53
C GLU A 159 -3.57 -3.92 30.13
N GLU A 160 -4.48 -3.29 29.39
CA GLU A 160 -5.85 -3.08 29.82
C GLU A 160 -6.59 -4.41 30.02
N LYS A 161 -7.06 -4.65 31.25
CA LYS A 161 -7.87 -5.83 31.58
C LYS A 161 -9.21 -5.75 30.87
N SER A 162 -9.36 -6.49 29.79
CA SER A 162 -10.58 -6.53 28.97
C SER A 162 -10.65 -7.83 28.19
N ASP A 163 -11.84 -8.44 28.16
CA ASP A 163 -12.13 -9.59 27.29
C ASP A 163 -12.36 -9.17 25.82
N ALA A 164 -12.54 -7.86 25.56
CA ALA A 164 -12.71 -7.34 24.21
C ALA A 164 -11.36 -7.32 23.46
N PRO A 165 -11.30 -7.90 22.26
CA PRO A 165 -10.09 -7.83 21.43
C PRO A 165 -9.77 -6.39 21.03
N PHE A 166 -8.51 -6.11 20.68
CA PHE A 166 -8.11 -4.80 20.16
C PHE A 166 -7.79 -4.86 18.67
N PHE A 167 -8.00 -3.72 18.02
CA PHE A 167 -7.51 -3.39 16.69
C PHE A 167 -6.58 -2.19 16.77
N LEU A 168 -5.32 -2.38 16.40
CA LEU A 168 -4.31 -1.33 16.34
C LEU A 168 -3.84 -1.13 14.91
N THR A 169 -3.97 0.10 14.39
CA THR A 169 -3.21 0.53 13.21
C THR A 169 -1.93 1.21 13.68
N PHE A 170 -0.78 0.62 13.35
CA PHE A 170 0.55 1.15 13.63
C PHE A 170 1.18 1.58 12.31
N TRP A 171 1.08 2.89 11.98
CA TRP A 171 1.43 3.43 10.67
C TRP A 171 2.64 4.37 10.76
N THR A 172 3.79 3.91 10.28
CA THR A 172 5.04 4.69 10.39
C THR A 172 5.07 5.87 9.41
N HIS A 173 5.92 6.88 9.71
CA HIS A 173 6.25 7.94 8.76
C HIS A 173 7.42 7.53 7.86
N ASP A 174 8.20 6.54 8.27
CA ASP A 174 9.32 5.99 7.50
C ASP A 174 8.83 4.87 6.57
N PRO A 175 9.52 4.67 5.44
CA PRO A 175 10.67 5.39 4.88
C PRO A 175 10.31 6.54 3.91
N HIS A 176 9.32 7.37 4.21
CA HIS A 176 8.88 8.49 3.36
C HIS A 176 10.01 9.48 3.04
N ARG A 177 10.03 9.96 1.78
CA ARG A 177 10.95 11.00 1.33
C ARG A 177 10.43 12.38 1.72
N SER A 178 11.27 13.24 2.28
CA SER A 178 10.90 14.63 2.55
C SER A 178 10.99 15.50 1.29
N GLY A 179 9.99 16.40 1.11
CA GLY A 179 9.79 17.19 -0.11
C GLY A 179 10.36 18.61 -0.10
N ALA A 180 11.22 18.98 0.84
CA ALA A 180 11.69 20.35 0.91
C ALA A 180 12.68 20.70 -0.23
N VAL A 181 12.22 21.49 -1.20
CA VAL A 181 13.11 22.23 -2.11
C VAL A 181 13.70 23.40 -1.32
N VAL A 182 15.03 23.55 -1.35
CA VAL A 182 15.69 24.76 -0.85
C VAL A 182 15.75 25.73 -2.01
N GLU A 183 14.85 26.72 -2.05
CA GLU A 183 14.80 27.73 -3.11
C GLU A 183 16.10 28.49 -3.30
N SER A 184 16.86 28.71 -2.19
CA SER A 184 18.15 29.42 -2.21
C SER A 184 19.33 28.63 -2.73
N ALA A 185 19.20 27.31 -2.92
CA ALA A 185 20.25 26.43 -3.40
C ALA A 185 19.67 25.17 -4.03
N PRO A 186 19.03 25.27 -5.23
CA PRO A 186 18.39 24.14 -5.90
C PRO A 186 19.38 23.03 -6.27
N GLU A 187 20.67 23.33 -6.36
CA GLU A 187 21.77 22.38 -6.57
C GLU A 187 22.26 21.72 -5.26
N THR A 188 22.01 22.31 -4.11
CA THR A 188 22.33 21.71 -2.80
C THR A 188 21.18 20.83 -2.34
N LEU A 189 21.18 19.63 -2.83
CA LEU A 189 20.27 18.59 -2.38
C LEU A 189 20.52 18.32 -0.89
N LYS A 190 19.47 18.47 -0.06
CA LYS A 190 19.58 18.12 1.36
C LYS A 190 20.09 16.69 1.47
N PRO A 191 21.19 16.43 2.22
CA PRO A 191 21.80 15.11 2.25
C PRO A 191 20.93 14.02 2.88
N ASN A 192 19.88 14.38 3.60
CA ASN A 192 18.98 13.44 4.27
C ASN A 192 17.53 13.68 3.85
N ARG A 193 17.01 12.81 3.00
CA ARG A 193 15.65 12.87 2.48
C ARG A 193 14.69 11.89 3.14
N PHE A 194 15.19 10.90 3.88
CA PHE A 194 14.42 9.77 4.41
C PHE A 194 14.34 9.76 5.93
N GLY A 195 14.32 10.93 6.55
CA GLY A 195 14.17 11.05 7.99
C GLY A 195 15.33 10.47 8.82
N ASN A 196 16.50 10.20 8.23
CA ASN A 196 17.63 9.65 8.97
C ASN A 196 18.26 10.70 9.87
N PRO A 197 18.77 10.35 11.06
CA PRO A 197 19.51 11.28 11.90
C PRO A 197 20.85 11.65 11.26
N GLN A 198 21.49 12.69 11.77
CA GLN A 198 22.85 13.06 11.35
C GLN A 198 23.83 11.89 11.59
N PRO A 199 24.89 11.75 10.79
CA PRO A 199 25.89 10.70 10.98
C PRO A 199 26.40 10.65 12.44
N GLY A 200 26.42 9.44 13.02
CA GLY A 200 26.80 9.21 14.42
C GLY A 200 25.74 9.60 15.46
N LYS A 201 24.54 9.96 15.03
CA LYS A 201 23.35 10.18 15.88
C LYS A 201 22.33 9.08 15.65
N GLN A 202 21.41 8.93 16.61
CA GLN A 202 20.32 7.96 16.58
C GLN A 202 19.05 8.55 17.22
N TYR A 203 17.91 7.93 16.99
CA TYR A 203 16.67 8.26 17.66
C TYR A 203 16.52 7.41 18.93
N GLY A 204 16.61 8.07 20.10
CA GLY A 204 16.53 7.41 21.40
C GLY A 204 17.57 6.28 21.51
N GLU A 205 17.12 5.12 21.93
CA GLU A 205 17.93 3.89 22.07
C GLU A 205 18.01 3.05 20.80
N THR A 206 17.44 3.53 19.67
CA THR A 206 17.39 2.77 18.41
C THR A 206 18.67 2.99 17.63
N PRO A 207 19.57 1.97 17.52
CA PRO A 207 20.78 2.09 16.72
C PRO A 207 20.45 2.32 15.24
N GLU A 208 21.23 3.13 14.56
CA GLU A 208 21.11 3.35 13.12
C GLU A 208 22.04 2.41 12.33
N VAL A 209 21.59 1.96 11.15
CA VAL A 209 22.39 1.17 10.22
C VAL A 209 22.60 1.99 8.95
N ALA A 210 23.79 2.49 8.76
CA ALA A 210 24.18 3.14 7.51
C ALA A 210 24.57 2.09 6.45
N TYR A 211 24.20 2.34 5.20
CA TYR A 211 24.55 1.50 4.05
C TYR A 211 25.55 2.24 3.16
N ASP A 212 26.52 1.49 2.62
CA ASP A 212 27.47 2.03 1.64
C ASP A 212 26.75 2.21 0.29
N PRO A 213 26.71 3.44 -0.26
CA PRO A 213 26.14 3.68 -1.59
C PRO A 213 26.77 2.84 -2.70
N ALA A 214 28.05 2.48 -2.60
CA ALA A 214 28.70 1.64 -3.60
C ALA A 214 28.17 0.21 -3.63
N GLY A 215 27.67 -0.30 -2.50
CA GLY A 215 27.19 -1.67 -2.37
C GLY A 215 25.69 -1.85 -2.62
N VAL A 216 24.88 -0.76 -2.68
CA VAL A 216 23.43 -0.93 -2.84
C VAL A 216 23.06 -1.37 -4.27
N PRO A 217 22.16 -2.36 -4.42
CA PRO A 217 21.63 -2.72 -5.73
C PRO A 217 20.72 -1.60 -6.25
N VAL A 218 20.90 -1.25 -7.53
CA VAL A 218 20.06 -0.26 -8.21
C VAL A 218 19.09 -1.01 -9.13
N PRO A 219 17.76 -0.89 -8.93
CA PRO A 219 16.78 -1.45 -9.83
C PRO A 219 16.92 -0.89 -11.26
N GLU A 220 16.68 -1.70 -12.29
CA GLU A 220 16.86 -1.32 -13.69
C GLU A 220 16.02 -0.10 -14.14
N TRP A 221 14.92 0.19 -13.46
CA TRP A 221 14.07 1.36 -13.72
C TRP A 221 14.60 2.66 -13.07
N LEU A 222 15.69 2.58 -12.28
CA LEU A 222 16.41 3.72 -11.71
C LEU A 222 17.76 3.93 -12.41
N PRO A 223 18.29 5.16 -12.46
CA PRO A 223 19.61 5.44 -13.03
C PRO A 223 20.70 4.94 -12.05
N ASP A 224 21.65 4.18 -12.56
CA ASP A 224 22.82 3.78 -11.76
C ASP A 224 23.84 4.91 -11.70
N THR A 225 23.57 5.89 -10.86
CA THR A 225 24.44 7.05 -10.59
C THR A 225 24.73 7.16 -9.11
N ILE A 226 25.76 7.91 -8.76
CA ILE A 226 26.15 8.10 -7.35
C ILE A 226 25.04 8.80 -6.55
N GLU A 227 24.29 9.71 -7.18
CA GLU A 227 23.16 10.39 -6.56
C GLU A 227 22.06 9.39 -6.21
N CYS A 228 21.70 8.50 -7.14
CA CYS A 228 20.69 7.49 -6.93
C CYS A 228 21.12 6.46 -5.87
N ARG A 229 22.35 5.98 -5.93
CA ARG A 229 22.91 5.04 -4.95
C ARG A 229 22.92 5.63 -3.53
N ARG A 230 23.24 6.93 -3.39
CA ARG A 230 23.16 7.63 -2.10
C ARG A 230 21.73 7.70 -1.56
N GLU A 231 20.77 7.97 -2.41
CA GLU A 231 19.35 7.99 -2.03
C GLU A 231 18.86 6.59 -1.63
N ILE A 232 19.23 5.54 -2.37
CA ILE A 232 18.88 4.15 -2.03
C ILE A 232 19.49 3.74 -0.69
N ALA A 233 20.75 4.08 -0.42
CA ALA A 233 21.42 3.80 0.85
C ALA A 233 20.69 4.45 2.04
N GLN A 234 20.26 5.71 1.91
CA GLN A 234 19.47 6.41 2.91
C GLN A 234 18.07 5.79 3.08
N TYR A 235 17.45 5.38 1.99
CA TYR A 235 16.16 4.70 2.00
C TYR A 235 16.25 3.36 2.77
N TYR A 236 17.29 2.56 2.54
CA TYR A 236 17.53 1.31 3.25
C TYR A 236 17.71 1.53 4.76
N GLN A 237 18.43 2.57 5.17
CA GLN A 237 18.57 2.95 6.58
C GLN A 237 17.19 3.22 7.21
N SER A 238 16.33 3.94 6.53
CA SER A 238 14.98 4.24 7.00
C SER A 238 14.10 2.98 7.06
N CYS A 239 14.18 2.09 6.07
CA CYS A 239 13.48 0.80 6.10
C CYS A 239 13.93 -0.08 7.27
N THR A 240 15.23 -0.13 7.57
CA THR A 240 15.76 -0.88 8.73
C THR A 240 15.19 -0.32 10.05
N ARG A 241 14.97 1.00 10.14
CA ARG A 241 14.35 1.61 11.32
C ARG A 241 12.88 1.20 11.48
N THR A 242 12.13 1.04 10.39
CA THR A 242 10.75 0.51 10.47
C THR A 242 10.71 -0.95 10.92
N ASP A 243 11.68 -1.76 10.50
CA ASP A 243 11.80 -3.15 10.94
C ASP A 243 12.03 -3.24 12.46
N ARG A 244 12.81 -2.33 13.03
CA ARG A 244 13.00 -2.26 14.48
C ARG A 244 11.72 -1.87 15.23
N ALA A 245 10.88 -1.02 14.65
CA ALA A 245 9.58 -0.72 15.24
C ALA A 245 8.68 -1.97 15.27
N LEU A 246 8.70 -2.78 14.20
CA LEU A 246 8.01 -4.07 14.18
C LEU A 246 8.56 -4.99 15.28
N GLY A 247 9.88 -5.07 15.44
CA GLY A 247 10.52 -5.87 16.49
C GLY A 247 10.11 -5.45 17.90
N ALA A 248 10.12 -4.15 18.17
CA ALA A 248 9.68 -3.60 19.47
C ALA A 248 8.20 -3.91 19.73
N LEU A 249 7.35 -3.78 18.72
CA LEU A 249 5.92 -4.09 18.84
C LEU A 249 5.68 -5.58 19.13
N VAL A 250 6.38 -6.48 18.42
CA VAL A 250 6.31 -7.93 18.66
C VAL A 250 6.81 -8.28 20.07
N ALA A 251 7.89 -7.65 20.53
CA ALA A 251 8.40 -7.85 21.90
C ALA A 251 7.36 -7.44 22.95
N ALA A 252 6.73 -6.28 22.82
CA ALA A 252 5.69 -5.82 23.73
C ALA A 252 4.47 -6.76 23.75
N LEU A 253 4.06 -7.30 22.61
CA LEU A 253 2.98 -8.30 22.55
C LEU A 253 3.35 -9.61 23.25
N LYS A 254 4.60 -10.06 23.15
CA LYS A 254 5.10 -11.25 23.85
C LYS A 254 5.15 -11.03 25.37
N GLU A 255 5.68 -9.89 25.80
CA GLU A 255 5.76 -9.50 27.22
C GLU A 255 4.37 -9.40 27.88
N THR A 256 3.37 -8.91 27.15
CA THR A 256 1.98 -8.77 27.64
C THR A 256 1.11 -10.00 27.41
N GLY A 257 1.67 -11.08 26.83
CA GLY A 257 0.97 -12.34 26.59
C GLY A 257 -0.05 -12.34 25.45
N HIS A 258 -0.02 -11.33 24.57
CA HIS A 258 -0.99 -11.21 23.47
C HIS A 258 -0.50 -11.75 22.12
N TYR A 259 0.81 -12.04 21.99
CA TYR A 259 1.41 -12.39 20.68
C TYR A 259 0.73 -13.58 20.01
N ASP A 260 0.42 -14.63 20.75
CA ASP A 260 -0.12 -15.88 20.19
C ASP A 260 -1.58 -15.73 19.72
N ASN A 261 -2.34 -14.80 20.31
CA ASN A 261 -3.72 -14.49 19.93
C ASN A 261 -3.82 -13.17 19.11
N THR A 262 -2.74 -12.73 18.47
CA THR A 262 -2.75 -11.52 17.63
C THR A 262 -2.47 -11.87 16.19
N MET A 263 -3.39 -11.47 15.31
CA MET A 263 -3.16 -11.41 13.87
C MET A 263 -2.33 -10.16 13.57
N ILE A 264 -1.19 -10.33 12.90
CA ILE A 264 -0.32 -9.22 12.48
C ILE A 264 -0.26 -9.20 10.96
N VAL A 265 -0.66 -8.08 10.37
CA VAL A 265 -0.50 -7.79 8.94
C VAL A 265 0.53 -6.69 8.79
N PHE A 266 1.62 -6.98 8.10
CA PHE A 266 2.64 -6.01 7.71
C PHE A 266 2.50 -5.70 6.22
N THR A 267 2.41 -4.40 5.87
CA THR A 267 2.44 -3.92 4.48
C THR A 267 2.96 -2.49 4.43
N ALA A 268 3.04 -1.91 3.23
CA ALA A 268 3.25 -0.48 3.01
C ALA A 268 2.01 0.14 2.38
N ASP A 269 1.89 1.47 2.41
CA ASP A 269 0.79 2.14 1.71
C ASP A 269 0.98 2.15 0.19
N HIS A 270 2.19 2.22 -0.31
CA HIS A 270 2.59 2.02 -1.72
C HIS A 270 4.11 1.84 -1.83
N GLY A 271 4.62 1.72 -3.05
CA GLY A 271 6.04 1.55 -3.33
C GLY A 271 6.88 2.80 -3.04
N MET A 272 8.20 2.65 -3.18
CA MET A 272 9.21 3.63 -2.74
C MET A 272 9.05 5.02 -3.39
N ALA A 273 9.43 6.07 -2.66
CA ALA A 273 9.35 7.46 -3.09
C ALA A 273 10.49 7.83 -4.05
N PHE A 274 10.49 7.23 -5.22
CA PHE A 274 11.40 7.56 -6.33
C PHE A 274 10.57 7.87 -7.58
N PRO A 275 11.06 8.77 -8.47
CA PRO A 275 10.44 8.94 -9.78
C PRO A 275 10.37 7.61 -10.53
N GLY A 276 9.22 7.30 -11.12
CA GLY A 276 8.95 5.98 -11.71
C GLY A 276 8.24 4.99 -10.79
N ALA A 277 8.11 5.30 -9.50
CA ALA A 277 7.38 4.51 -8.52
C ALA A 277 6.19 5.27 -7.93
N LYS A 278 6.38 6.00 -6.83
CA LYS A 278 5.32 6.84 -6.22
C LYS A 278 4.64 7.73 -7.27
N THR A 279 3.35 7.95 -7.14
CA THR A 279 2.46 8.70 -8.05
C THR A 279 2.24 8.07 -9.43
N THR A 280 2.72 6.85 -9.67
CA THR A 280 2.51 6.11 -10.91
C THR A 280 1.67 4.86 -10.70
N VAL A 281 1.34 4.18 -11.79
CA VAL A 281 0.72 2.84 -11.77
C VAL A 281 1.68 1.76 -12.26
N TYR A 282 2.99 2.04 -12.28
CA TYR A 282 4.02 1.04 -12.56
C TYR A 282 4.21 0.07 -11.39
N GLU A 283 4.80 -1.11 -11.66
CA GLU A 283 5.07 -2.13 -10.63
C GLU A 283 5.84 -1.53 -9.44
N ALA A 284 6.87 -0.72 -9.70
CA ALA A 284 7.68 -0.08 -8.67
C ALA A 284 6.88 0.81 -7.70
N GLY A 285 5.76 1.40 -8.17
CA GLY A 285 4.87 2.23 -7.35
C GLY A 285 3.79 1.44 -6.64
N LEU A 286 3.38 0.30 -7.19
CA LEU A 286 2.24 -0.46 -6.67
C LEU A 286 2.63 -1.70 -5.87
N HIS A 287 3.75 -2.34 -6.18
CA HIS A 287 4.19 -3.57 -5.51
C HIS A 287 4.72 -3.26 -4.10
N VAL A 288 4.10 -3.89 -3.10
CA VAL A 288 4.36 -3.67 -1.66
C VAL A 288 4.71 -4.95 -0.94
N PRO A 289 5.46 -4.90 0.18
CA PRO A 289 5.61 -6.05 1.05
C PRO A 289 4.27 -6.40 1.68
N PHE A 290 3.99 -7.69 1.85
CA PHE A 290 2.77 -8.14 2.51
C PHE A 290 3.03 -9.47 3.24
N VAL A 291 2.99 -9.42 4.56
CA VAL A 291 3.22 -10.58 5.43
C VAL A 291 2.09 -10.67 6.44
N VAL A 292 1.53 -11.85 6.61
CA VAL A 292 0.44 -12.11 7.56
C VAL A 292 0.81 -13.22 8.51
N LYS A 293 0.87 -12.92 9.81
CA LYS A 293 0.84 -13.92 10.88
C LYS A 293 -0.60 -14.04 11.37
N LEU A 294 -1.18 -15.22 11.23
CA LEU A 294 -2.52 -15.53 11.71
C LEU A 294 -2.43 -16.52 12.90
N PRO A 295 -3.07 -16.24 14.06
CA PRO A 295 -3.16 -17.21 15.15
C PRO A 295 -3.76 -18.53 14.70
N GLY A 296 -3.13 -19.64 15.12
CA GLY A 296 -3.63 -20.98 14.78
C GLY A 296 -3.49 -21.39 13.32
N ALA A 297 -2.71 -20.68 12.51
CA ALA A 297 -2.43 -21.06 11.13
C ALA A 297 -1.81 -22.47 11.07
N ALA A 298 -2.35 -23.33 10.20
CA ALA A 298 -1.92 -24.74 10.12
C ALA A 298 -0.49 -24.89 9.57
N LYS A 299 -0.02 -23.93 8.79
CA LYS A 299 1.34 -23.88 8.24
C LYS A 299 1.86 -22.45 8.28
N THR A 300 3.15 -22.31 8.53
CA THR A 300 3.88 -21.03 8.55
C THR A 300 5.08 -21.09 7.61
N GLY A 301 5.72 -19.94 7.36
CA GLY A 301 6.86 -19.82 6.44
C GLY A 301 6.48 -20.04 4.98
N VAL A 302 5.22 -19.87 4.62
CA VAL A 302 4.71 -20.12 3.27
C VAL A 302 4.79 -18.86 2.42
N ALA A 303 5.31 -18.99 1.20
CA ALA A 303 5.18 -17.98 0.15
C ALA A 303 3.94 -18.29 -0.71
N ASN A 304 3.11 -17.26 -0.93
CA ASN A 304 1.93 -17.34 -1.80
C ASN A 304 2.04 -16.27 -2.89
N ASP A 305 1.79 -16.64 -4.15
CA ASP A 305 1.94 -15.76 -5.31
C ASP A 305 0.60 -15.21 -5.84
N ALA A 306 -0.47 -15.27 -5.05
CA ALA A 306 -1.73 -14.64 -5.38
C ALA A 306 -1.56 -13.14 -5.62
N LEU A 307 -2.19 -12.62 -6.67
CA LEU A 307 -2.29 -11.19 -6.91
C LEU A 307 -3.32 -10.59 -5.95
N ILE A 308 -2.89 -10.19 -4.75
CA ILE A 308 -3.74 -9.53 -3.77
C ILE A 308 -3.58 -8.01 -3.84
N SER A 309 -4.60 -7.29 -3.38
CA SER A 309 -4.58 -5.83 -3.37
C SER A 309 -4.94 -5.24 -2.01
N HIS A 310 -4.66 -3.96 -1.83
CA HIS A 310 -5.09 -3.22 -0.63
C HIS A 310 -6.62 -3.22 -0.44
N ALA A 311 -7.40 -3.34 -1.51
CA ALA A 311 -8.85 -3.46 -1.40
C ALA A 311 -9.29 -4.75 -0.66
N ASP A 312 -8.42 -5.76 -0.61
CA ASP A 312 -8.67 -7.04 0.05
C ASP A 312 -8.42 -7.01 1.57
N ILE A 313 -7.74 -5.95 2.09
CA ILE A 313 -7.39 -5.86 3.52
C ILE A 313 -8.63 -5.77 4.40
N THR A 314 -9.50 -4.80 4.15
CA THR A 314 -10.73 -4.62 4.95
C THR A 314 -11.61 -5.88 4.99
N PRO A 315 -12.00 -6.52 3.85
CA PRO A 315 -12.77 -7.74 3.89
C PRO A 315 -12.06 -8.88 4.63
N SER A 316 -10.73 -9.00 4.52
CA SER A 316 -9.97 -10.07 5.19
C SER A 316 -9.88 -9.89 6.70
N LEU A 317 -9.63 -8.66 7.18
CA LEU A 317 -9.61 -8.39 8.61
C LEU A 317 -10.99 -8.53 9.24
N LEU A 318 -12.05 -8.15 8.53
CA LEU A 318 -13.42 -8.39 8.98
C LEU A 318 -13.80 -9.87 8.94
N ASP A 319 -13.26 -10.65 8.01
CA ASP A 319 -13.47 -12.10 7.97
C ASP A 319 -12.82 -12.77 9.20
N ALA A 320 -11.58 -12.39 9.52
CA ALA A 320 -10.91 -12.84 10.76
C ALA A 320 -11.66 -12.44 12.03
N ALA A 321 -12.33 -11.28 12.02
CA ALA A 321 -13.17 -10.80 13.12
C ALA A 321 -14.59 -11.40 13.13
N GLY A 322 -14.95 -12.22 12.13
CA GLY A 322 -16.29 -12.78 11.97
C GLY A 322 -17.35 -11.81 11.46
N GLY A 323 -16.95 -10.66 10.91
CA GLY A 323 -17.83 -9.59 10.42
C GLY A 323 -18.07 -9.56 8.90
N TYR A 324 -17.37 -10.38 8.12
CA TYR A 324 -17.49 -10.42 6.67
C TYR A 324 -18.53 -11.45 6.20
N ASN A 325 -19.22 -11.12 5.13
CA ASN A 325 -20.17 -12.01 4.45
C ASN A 325 -19.65 -12.33 3.04
N ALA A 326 -19.04 -13.48 2.86
CA ALA A 326 -18.46 -13.91 1.59
C ALA A 326 -19.50 -14.04 0.45
N ARG A 327 -20.77 -14.26 0.77
CA ARG A 327 -21.86 -14.38 -0.25
C ARG A 327 -22.18 -13.03 -0.88
N THR A 328 -22.19 -11.96 -0.08
CA THR A 328 -22.52 -10.61 -0.55
C THR A 328 -21.30 -9.78 -0.90
N GLY A 329 -20.09 -10.21 -0.48
CA GLY A 329 -18.85 -9.45 -0.63
C GLY A 329 -18.80 -8.19 0.26
N GLY A 330 -19.60 -8.12 1.31
CA GLY A 330 -19.69 -6.96 2.19
C GLY A 330 -19.67 -7.32 3.69
N PRO A 331 -19.86 -6.35 4.59
CA PRO A 331 -20.01 -6.63 6.00
C PRO A 331 -21.31 -7.35 6.30
N LYS A 332 -21.35 -8.15 7.37
CA LYS A 332 -22.58 -8.81 7.84
C LYS A 332 -23.64 -7.80 8.25
N THR A 333 -23.22 -6.68 8.83
CA THR A 333 -24.10 -5.61 9.29
C THR A 333 -23.48 -4.26 8.89
N LEU A 334 -24.29 -3.39 8.28
CA LEU A 334 -23.84 -2.03 7.98
C LEU A 334 -23.89 -1.16 9.24
N VAL A 335 -22.84 -0.40 9.51
CA VAL A 335 -22.84 0.62 10.56
C VAL A 335 -23.76 1.79 10.14
N PRO A 336 -24.61 2.30 11.02
CA PRO A 336 -25.44 3.45 10.71
C PRO A 336 -24.60 4.68 10.35
N VAL A 337 -24.98 5.35 9.26
CA VAL A 337 -24.41 6.65 8.86
C VAL A 337 -25.35 7.73 9.40
N GLY A 338 -24.81 8.67 10.17
CA GLY A 338 -25.55 9.82 10.63
C GLY A 338 -26.03 10.71 9.47
N PRO A 339 -26.92 11.68 9.75
CA PRO A 339 -27.37 12.63 8.73
C PRO A 339 -26.17 13.39 8.14
N VAL A 340 -26.15 13.50 6.81
CA VAL A 340 -25.17 14.29 6.08
C VAL A 340 -25.66 15.72 6.00
N GLY A 341 -24.86 16.69 6.45
CA GLY A 341 -25.21 18.11 6.46
C GLY A 341 -25.28 18.71 5.05
N HIS A 342 -25.85 19.92 4.96
CA HIS A 342 -25.82 20.68 3.71
C HIS A 342 -24.40 20.99 3.28
N GLY A 343 -24.07 20.66 2.01
CA GLY A 343 -22.73 20.84 1.45
C GLY A 343 -21.75 19.69 1.74
N GLU A 344 -22.13 18.71 2.55
CA GLU A 344 -21.32 17.51 2.74
C GLU A 344 -21.56 16.48 1.63
N ASN A 345 -20.47 15.89 1.15
CA ASN A 345 -20.54 14.86 0.11
C ASN A 345 -20.92 13.50 0.71
N ALA A 346 -22.16 13.08 0.51
CA ALA A 346 -22.63 11.76 0.95
C ALA A 346 -21.98 10.62 0.15
N GLY A 347 -21.73 10.84 -1.14
CA GLY A 347 -21.30 9.79 -2.06
C GLY A 347 -22.31 8.65 -2.27
N PRO A 348 -21.92 7.63 -3.04
CA PRO A 348 -22.74 6.42 -3.25
C PRO A 348 -22.97 5.63 -1.95
N LYS A 349 -24.05 4.84 -1.91
CA LYS A 349 -24.32 3.90 -0.81
C LYS A 349 -23.68 2.55 -1.13
N PHE A 350 -22.62 2.23 -0.43
CA PHE A 350 -21.90 0.97 -0.62
C PHE A 350 -22.45 -0.13 0.28
N LYS A 351 -22.57 -1.35 -0.26
CA LYS A 351 -23.01 -2.56 0.46
C LYS A 351 -22.01 -3.70 0.35
N ARG A 352 -21.02 -3.60 -0.55
CA ARG A 352 -19.97 -4.59 -0.78
C ARG A 352 -18.63 -3.89 -0.94
N TYR A 353 -17.55 -4.65 -0.67
CA TYR A 353 -16.18 -4.25 -0.97
C TYR A 353 -15.84 -4.53 -2.43
N HIS A 354 -14.83 -3.85 -2.96
CA HIS A 354 -14.24 -4.19 -4.26
C HIS A 354 -13.27 -5.36 -4.13
N GLY A 355 -12.62 -5.46 -2.97
CA GLY A 355 -11.79 -6.61 -2.62
C GLY A 355 -12.56 -7.77 -2.03
N ARG A 356 -11.84 -8.85 -1.74
CA ARG A 356 -12.34 -10.09 -1.13
C ARG A 356 -11.39 -10.62 -0.06
N SER A 357 -11.84 -11.54 0.79
CA SER A 357 -11.01 -12.11 1.84
C SER A 357 -9.95 -13.06 1.27
N TRP A 358 -8.70 -12.82 1.67
CA TRP A 358 -7.55 -13.70 1.40
C TRP A 358 -7.28 -14.69 2.55
N LEU A 359 -8.12 -14.79 3.57
CA LEU A 359 -7.88 -15.71 4.70
C LEU A 359 -7.70 -17.16 4.24
N GLY A 360 -8.41 -17.58 3.20
CA GLY A 360 -8.26 -18.91 2.63
C GLY A 360 -6.90 -19.20 1.98
N LEU A 361 -6.08 -18.17 1.77
CA LEU A 361 -4.72 -18.29 1.22
C LEU A 361 -3.65 -18.43 2.30
N ILE A 362 -3.98 -18.22 3.58
CA ILE A 362 -3.02 -18.29 4.67
C ILE A 362 -2.58 -19.75 4.89
N GLY A 363 -1.26 -19.94 4.92
CA GLY A 363 -0.65 -21.26 5.09
C GLY A 363 -0.71 -22.16 3.85
N THR A 364 -1.04 -21.62 2.68
CA THR A 364 -1.04 -22.34 1.41
C THR A 364 -0.29 -21.58 0.32
N SER A 365 0.27 -22.32 -0.64
CA SER A 365 0.82 -21.75 -1.88
C SER A 365 -0.19 -21.74 -3.02
N ASP A 366 -1.43 -22.23 -2.80
CA ASP A 366 -2.49 -22.19 -3.82
C ASP A 366 -2.97 -20.74 -3.97
N SER A 367 -2.93 -20.26 -5.20
CA SER A 367 -3.33 -18.90 -5.58
C SER A 367 -4.39 -18.87 -6.68
N ALA A 368 -5.02 -20.01 -6.97
CA ALA A 368 -6.00 -20.15 -8.03
C ALA A 368 -7.12 -19.10 -7.92
N GLY A 369 -7.40 -18.41 -9.02
CA GLY A 369 -8.42 -17.36 -9.10
C GLY A 369 -7.98 -15.99 -8.54
N TRP A 370 -6.69 -15.82 -8.20
CA TRP A 370 -6.09 -14.54 -7.80
C TRP A 370 -5.07 -14.09 -8.85
N ASP A 371 -5.55 -13.81 -10.05
CA ASP A 371 -4.76 -13.67 -11.26
C ASP A 371 -4.82 -12.27 -11.89
N GLU A 372 -5.52 -11.33 -11.26
CA GLU A 372 -5.74 -9.99 -11.82
C GLU A 372 -5.68 -8.92 -10.73
N HIS A 373 -5.12 -7.76 -11.07
CA HIS A 373 -5.07 -6.58 -10.22
C HIS A 373 -5.46 -5.33 -11.03
N LEU A 374 -6.38 -4.53 -10.47
CA LEU A 374 -6.81 -3.22 -10.98
C LEU A 374 -6.15 -2.11 -10.16
N ALA A 375 -5.55 -1.13 -10.85
CA ALA A 375 -5.04 0.07 -10.22
C ALA A 375 -5.59 1.34 -10.87
N SER A 376 -5.66 2.41 -10.07
CA SER A 376 -6.11 3.72 -10.54
C SER A 376 -5.37 4.82 -9.81
N HIS A 377 -4.92 5.83 -10.55
CA HIS A 377 -4.38 7.07 -10.01
C HIS A 377 -5.13 8.24 -10.65
N THR A 378 -5.37 9.30 -9.90
CA THR A 378 -6.06 10.48 -10.46
C THR A 378 -5.37 11.76 -10.04
N PHE A 379 -5.12 11.94 -8.74
CA PHE A 379 -4.38 13.05 -8.16
C PHE A 379 -3.37 12.51 -7.14
N HIS A 380 -2.28 13.24 -6.95
CA HIS A 380 -1.51 13.18 -5.73
C HIS A 380 -1.85 14.40 -4.87
N GLU A 381 -1.57 15.58 -5.39
CA GLU A 381 -2.03 16.87 -4.87
C GLU A 381 -2.97 17.53 -5.89
N ILE A 382 -3.64 18.63 -5.53
CA ILE A 382 -4.68 19.23 -6.37
C ILE A 382 -4.18 19.69 -7.74
N GLN A 383 -2.92 20.15 -7.83
CA GLN A 383 -2.27 20.58 -9.07
C GLN A 383 -1.78 19.40 -9.93
N MET A 384 -1.82 18.17 -9.40
CA MET A 384 -1.24 17.00 -10.06
C MET A 384 -2.33 16.11 -10.67
N TYR A 385 -3.18 16.70 -11.52
CA TYR A 385 -4.18 15.92 -12.25
C TYR A 385 -3.51 15.16 -13.40
N TYR A 386 -3.41 13.85 -13.26
CA TYR A 386 -2.98 12.94 -14.31
C TYR A 386 -3.62 11.56 -14.13
N PRO A 387 -4.89 11.41 -14.57
CA PRO A 387 -5.60 10.15 -14.36
C PRO A 387 -4.99 9.04 -15.20
N MET A 388 -4.67 7.94 -14.52
CA MET A 388 -4.19 6.70 -15.10
C MET A 388 -5.02 5.53 -14.59
N ARG A 389 -5.18 4.50 -15.42
CA ARG A 389 -5.76 3.22 -15.04
C ARG A 389 -4.86 2.09 -15.49
N ALA A 390 -4.69 1.08 -14.67
CA ALA A 390 -3.92 -0.08 -15.04
C ALA A 390 -4.66 -1.38 -14.70
N LEU A 391 -4.56 -2.34 -15.60
CA LEU A 391 -4.96 -3.72 -15.37
C LEU A 391 -3.76 -4.62 -15.59
N ARG A 392 -3.48 -5.46 -14.60
CA ARG A 392 -2.40 -6.42 -14.63
C ARG A 392 -2.96 -7.82 -14.49
N ASP A 393 -2.48 -8.76 -15.30
CA ASP A 393 -2.61 -10.18 -15.04
C ASP A 393 -1.26 -10.78 -14.63
N ARG A 394 -1.11 -12.09 -14.62
CA ARG A 394 0.13 -12.78 -14.22
C ARG A 394 1.35 -12.41 -15.07
N ARG A 395 1.16 -11.97 -16.30
CA ARG A 395 2.24 -11.70 -17.25
C ARG A 395 2.19 -10.29 -17.85
N TYR A 396 1.01 -9.83 -18.23
CA TYR A 396 0.87 -8.57 -18.96
C TYR A 396 0.24 -7.47 -18.10
N LYS A 397 0.66 -6.25 -18.36
CA LYS A 397 0.08 -5.04 -17.76
C LYS A 397 -0.26 -4.02 -18.82
N LEU A 398 -1.50 -3.57 -18.81
CA LEU A 398 -2.00 -2.45 -19.60
C LEU A 398 -2.09 -1.23 -18.70
N ILE A 399 -1.54 -0.11 -19.16
CA ILE A 399 -1.75 1.22 -18.57
C ILE A 399 -2.48 2.08 -19.59
N TRP A 400 -3.51 2.78 -19.14
CA TRP A 400 -4.20 3.82 -19.89
C TRP A 400 -3.94 5.18 -19.22
N ASN A 401 -3.15 6.03 -19.91
CA ASN A 401 -2.86 7.40 -19.53
C ASN A 401 -3.95 8.30 -20.10
N ILE A 402 -5.00 8.55 -19.33
CA ILE A 402 -6.19 9.30 -19.79
C ILE A 402 -5.83 10.77 -20.10
N ALA A 403 -4.83 11.31 -19.43
CA ALA A 403 -4.33 12.68 -19.66
C ALA A 403 -3.06 12.72 -20.50
N SER A 404 -2.82 11.73 -21.37
CA SER A 404 -1.59 11.62 -22.18
C SER A 404 -1.19 12.87 -22.99
N PRO A 405 -2.12 13.77 -23.42
CA PRO A 405 -1.71 15.02 -24.05
C PRO A 405 -1.00 16.02 -23.14
N LEU A 406 -1.05 15.81 -21.81
CA LEU A 406 -0.39 16.67 -20.83
C LEU A 406 0.96 16.07 -20.42
N PRO A 407 1.96 16.91 -20.10
CA PRO A 407 3.17 16.42 -19.45
C PRO A 407 2.83 15.84 -18.07
N TYR A 408 3.50 14.76 -17.71
CA TYR A 408 3.30 14.12 -16.40
C TYR A 408 3.76 15.03 -15.24
N PRO A 409 2.90 15.35 -14.27
CA PRO A 409 3.25 16.20 -13.15
C PRO A 409 4.01 15.43 -12.06
N PHE A 410 4.95 16.10 -11.41
CA PHE A 410 5.72 15.52 -10.31
C PHE A 410 5.24 16.00 -8.95
N ALA A 411 5.23 15.11 -7.96
CA ALA A 411 5.22 15.49 -6.57
C ALA A 411 6.51 16.23 -6.20
N THR A 412 6.43 17.18 -5.28
CA THR A 412 7.58 18.03 -4.92
C THR A 412 8.76 17.22 -4.40
N ASP A 413 8.52 16.17 -3.62
CA ASP A 413 9.53 15.25 -3.11
C ASP A 413 10.24 14.47 -4.22
N LEU A 414 9.53 14.10 -5.28
CA LEU A 414 10.08 13.39 -6.43
C LEU A 414 10.80 14.33 -7.40
N TRP A 415 10.25 15.50 -7.64
CA TRP A 415 10.91 16.52 -8.47
C TRP A 415 12.27 16.91 -7.89
N ALA A 416 12.34 17.10 -6.57
CA ALA A 416 13.55 17.45 -5.87
C ALA A 416 14.52 16.27 -5.64
N ALA A 417 14.22 15.07 -6.11
CA ALA A 417 15.10 13.91 -5.98
C ALA A 417 16.42 14.15 -6.73
N SER A 418 17.55 13.90 -6.06
CA SER A 418 18.88 14.04 -6.71
C SER A 418 19.05 13.08 -7.86
N SER A 419 18.54 11.85 -7.72
CA SER A 419 18.52 10.86 -8.79
C SER A 419 17.78 11.36 -10.04
N TRP A 420 16.67 12.11 -9.85
CA TRP A 420 15.93 12.72 -10.98
C TRP A 420 16.67 13.92 -11.56
N GLN A 421 17.03 14.89 -10.72
CA GLN A 421 17.64 16.15 -11.17
C GLN A 421 18.98 15.94 -11.88
N ALA A 422 19.75 14.92 -11.50
CA ALA A 422 20.99 14.56 -12.15
C ALA A 422 20.82 14.16 -13.62
N GLN A 423 19.69 13.51 -13.95
CA GLN A 423 19.37 13.12 -15.34
C GLN A 423 18.58 14.20 -16.08
N TYR A 424 17.60 14.81 -15.44
CA TYR A 424 16.78 15.87 -16.03
C TYR A 424 17.59 17.04 -16.57
N ARG A 425 18.64 17.46 -15.84
CA ARG A 425 19.51 18.56 -16.27
C ARG A 425 20.40 18.22 -17.47
N GLN A 426 20.53 16.96 -17.85
CA GLN A 426 21.25 16.54 -19.06
C GLN A 426 20.37 16.64 -20.31
N GLY A 427 19.04 16.84 -20.17
CA GLY A 427 18.09 16.96 -21.27
C GLY A 427 17.17 15.77 -21.45
N GLY A 428 16.20 15.90 -22.36
CA GLY A 428 15.16 14.90 -22.58
C GLY A 428 15.65 13.53 -23.05
N ASP A 429 16.77 13.49 -23.77
CA ASP A 429 17.37 12.26 -24.28
C ASP A 429 18.18 11.49 -23.20
N ALA A 430 18.45 12.10 -22.04
CA ALA A 430 19.14 11.43 -20.94
C ALA A 430 18.31 10.27 -20.41
N ASN A 431 18.99 9.20 -20.00
CA ASN A 431 18.30 8.02 -19.46
C ASN A 431 18.03 8.16 -17.97
N TYR A 432 16.78 7.93 -17.58
CA TYR A 432 16.38 7.64 -16.21
C TYR A 432 16.02 6.15 -16.11
N GLY A 433 16.95 5.35 -15.61
CA GLY A 433 16.89 3.90 -15.76
C GLY A 433 16.94 3.47 -17.22
N LYS A 434 15.99 2.65 -17.63
CA LYS A 434 15.84 2.18 -19.04
C LYS A 434 14.97 3.10 -19.91
N ARG A 435 14.44 4.20 -19.37
CA ARG A 435 13.58 5.16 -20.10
C ARG A 435 14.31 6.47 -20.29
N SER A 436 13.99 7.20 -21.36
CA SER A 436 14.45 8.59 -21.49
C SER A 436 13.65 9.51 -20.54
N VAL A 437 14.26 10.62 -20.16
CA VAL A 437 13.60 11.68 -19.37
C VAL A 437 12.35 12.17 -20.11
N ASP A 438 12.43 12.35 -21.43
CA ASP A 438 11.31 12.78 -22.24
C ASP A 438 10.15 11.78 -22.23
N SER A 439 10.41 10.48 -22.44
CA SER A 439 9.39 9.44 -22.41
C SER A 439 8.76 9.25 -21.03
N TYR A 440 9.46 9.65 -19.97
CA TYR A 440 8.92 9.67 -18.63
C TYR A 440 7.90 10.80 -18.44
N ILE A 441 8.15 11.96 -19.03
CA ILE A 441 7.30 13.16 -18.94
C ILE A 441 6.13 13.09 -19.95
N HIS A 442 6.40 12.68 -21.18
CA HIS A 442 5.42 12.62 -22.28
C HIS A 442 5.02 11.16 -22.54
N ARG A 443 3.99 10.69 -21.86
CA ARG A 443 3.55 9.30 -21.92
C ARG A 443 2.53 9.09 -23.03
N PRO A 444 2.58 7.96 -23.76
CA PRO A 444 1.54 7.63 -24.75
C PRO A 444 0.20 7.33 -24.05
N ALA A 445 -0.89 7.35 -24.81
CA ALA A 445 -2.22 7.06 -24.31
C ALA A 445 -2.30 5.64 -23.71
N PHE A 446 -1.65 4.67 -24.36
CA PHE A 446 -1.62 3.29 -23.87
C PHE A 446 -0.19 2.79 -23.76
N GLU A 447 0.06 2.05 -22.68
CA GLU A 447 1.29 1.31 -22.48
C GLU A 447 0.93 -0.15 -22.21
N LEU A 448 1.60 -1.10 -22.88
CA LEU A 448 1.44 -2.54 -22.68
C LEU A 448 2.81 -3.15 -22.39
N TYR A 449 2.93 -3.87 -21.29
CA TYR A 449 4.19 -4.48 -20.87
C TYR A 449 4.05 -5.97 -20.67
N ASP A 450 5.07 -6.75 -21.07
CA ASP A 450 5.25 -8.14 -20.70
C ASP A 450 6.16 -8.20 -19.46
N LEU A 451 5.58 -8.30 -18.28
CA LEU A 451 6.30 -8.22 -17.00
C LEU A 451 7.27 -9.39 -16.75
N ARG A 452 7.18 -10.46 -17.56
CA ARG A 452 8.14 -11.57 -17.49
C ARG A 452 9.44 -11.24 -18.21
N GLU A 453 9.34 -10.61 -19.38
CA GLU A 453 10.49 -10.26 -20.23
C GLU A 453 11.04 -8.87 -19.87
N ASP A 454 10.18 -7.97 -19.39
CA ASP A 454 10.49 -6.58 -19.05
C ASP A 454 9.88 -6.19 -17.70
N PRO A 455 10.40 -6.67 -16.58
CA PRO A 455 9.92 -6.31 -15.24
C PRO A 455 10.13 -4.82 -14.88
N ALA A 456 10.99 -4.11 -15.63
CA ALA A 456 11.22 -2.67 -15.48
C ALA A 456 10.19 -1.81 -16.23
N GLU A 457 9.28 -2.42 -16.99
CA GLU A 457 8.24 -1.74 -17.78
C GLU A 457 8.81 -0.65 -18.71
N SER A 458 9.89 -0.96 -19.41
CA SER A 458 10.66 -0.01 -20.23
C SER A 458 10.37 -0.11 -21.74
N VAL A 459 9.83 -1.23 -22.21
CA VAL A 459 9.53 -1.52 -23.60
C VAL A 459 8.03 -1.56 -23.81
N ASN A 460 7.45 -0.46 -24.29
CA ASN A 460 6.02 -0.39 -24.57
C ASN A 460 5.64 -1.19 -25.83
N LEU A 461 4.79 -2.21 -25.68
CA LEU A 461 4.31 -3.10 -26.73
C LEU A 461 2.96 -2.65 -27.33
N ALA A 462 2.41 -1.50 -26.92
CA ALA A 462 1.07 -1.09 -27.31
C ALA A 462 0.93 -0.81 -28.83
N ASP A 463 2.02 -0.39 -29.47
CA ASP A 463 2.05 -0.09 -30.91
C ASP A 463 2.64 -1.26 -31.73
N ASP A 464 3.02 -2.36 -31.10
CA ASP A 464 3.52 -3.55 -31.81
C ASP A 464 2.35 -4.38 -32.36
N PRO A 465 2.26 -4.56 -33.70
CA PRO A 465 1.21 -5.35 -34.33
C PRO A 465 1.12 -6.79 -33.79
N ALA A 466 2.23 -7.38 -33.36
CA ALA A 466 2.26 -8.74 -32.77
C ALA A 466 1.47 -8.82 -31.45
N HIS A 467 1.26 -7.71 -30.78
CA HIS A 467 0.54 -7.62 -29.51
C HIS A 467 -0.86 -6.96 -29.63
N ALA A 468 -1.34 -6.66 -30.85
CA ALA A 468 -2.62 -5.95 -31.06
C ALA A 468 -3.83 -6.67 -30.45
N GLU A 469 -3.94 -7.98 -30.58
CA GLU A 469 -5.02 -8.79 -30.01
C GLU A 469 -4.97 -8.78 -28.46
N ARG A 470 -3.75 -8.87 -27.90
CA ARG A 470 -3.52 -8.77 -26.44
C ARG A 470 -3.98 -7.41 -25.92
N LEU A 471 -3.58 -6.35 -26.57
CA LEU A 471 -3.96 -4.97 -26.23
C LEU A 471 -5.49 -4.81 -26.25
N ALA A 472 -6.17 -5.28 -27.30
CA ALA A 472 -7.63 -5.19 -27.43
C ALA A 472 -8.35 -5.96 -26.31
N THR A 473 -7.86 -7.16 -25.99
CA THR A 473 -8.38 -7.99 -24.89
C THR A 473 -8.23 -7.27 -23.55
N MET A 474 -7.05 -6.74 -23.24
CA MET A 474 -6.82 -6.05 -21.96
C MET A 474 -7.59 -4.73 -21.86
N LYS A 475 -7.76 -3.97 -22.95
CA LYS A 475 -8.65 -2.80 -22.98
C LYS A 475 -10.09 -3.16 -22.64
N THR A 476 -10.60 -4.27 -23.17
CA THR A 476 -11.94 -4.77 -22.88
C THR A 476 -12.08 -5.15 -21.40
N ARG A 477 -11.12 -5.87 -20.84
CA ARG A 477 -11.09 -6.24 -19.42
C ARG A 477 -10.99 -5.01 -18.51
N LEU A 478 -10.11 -4.05 -18.82
CA LEU A 478 -9.98 -2.80 -18.06
C LEU A 478 -11.31 -2.03 -18.04
N LYS A 479 -11.97 -1.88 -19.18
CA LYS A 479 -13.29 -1.23 -19.26
C LYS A 479 -14.36 -1.96 -18.45
N ALA A 480 -14.32 -3.29 -18.41
CA ALA A 480 -15.23 -4.09 -17.58
C ALA A 480 -14.96 -3.87 -16.08
N ALA A 481 -13.71 -3.90 -15.65
CA ALA A 481 -13.29 -3.65 -14.26
C ALA A 481 -13.66 -2.22 -13.79
N GLN A 482 -13.51 -1.21 -14.66
CA GLN A 482 -13.95 0.16 -14.37
C GLN A 482 -15.49 0.23 -14.13
N LYS A 483 -16.28 -0.47 -14.97
CA LYS A 483 -17.74 -0.52 -14.78
C LYS A 483 -18.12 -1.22 -13.48
N GLU A 484 -17.46 -2.33 -13.17
CA GLU A 484 -17.72 -3.10 -11.94
C GLU A 484 -17.42 -2.30 -10.68
N THR A 485 -16.31 -1.54 -10.67
CA THR A 485 -15.88 -0.72 -9.53
C THR A 485 -16.51 0.68 -9.50
N GLY A 486 -17.37 1.03 -10.46
CA GLY A 486 -18.03 2.33 -10.53
C GLY A 486 -17.07 3.49 -10.85
N ASP A 487 -16.03 3.24 -11.63
CA ASP A 487 -15.05 4.24 -12.02
C ASP A 487 -15.67 5.27 -12.99
N PRO A 488 -15.80 6.57 -12.61
CA PRO A 488 -16.42 7.58 -13.47
C PRO A 488 -15.64 7.85 -14.76
N TRP A 489 -14.33 7.58 -14.81
CA TRP A 489 -13.51 7.72 -16.02
C TRP A 489 -13.83 6.69 -17.11
N VAL A 490 -14.66 5.69 -16.83
CA VAL A 490 -15.15 4.75 -17.87
C VAL A 490 -15.85 5.48 -19.02
N LEU A 491 -16.40 6.67 -18.78
CA LEU A 491 -17.05 7.49 -19.83
C LEU A 491 -16.05 7.99 -20.88
N LYS A 492 -14.77 8.11 -20.56
CA LYS A 492 -13.73 8.57 -21.48
C LYS A 492 -13.51 7.65 -22.69
N TRP A 493 -13.83 6.37 -22.56
CA TRP A 493 -13.84 5.44 -23.70
C TRP A 493 -14.79 5.84 -24.84
N SER A 494 -15.73 6.72 -24.58
CA SER A 494 -16.72 7.19 -25.54
C SER A 494 -16.45 8.58 -26.10
N TYR A 495 -15.52 9.32 -25.49
CA TYR A 495 -15.20 10.72 -25.84
C TYR A 495 -13.84 10.89 -26.51
N GLU A 496 -12.99 9.86 -26.53
CA GLU A 496 -11.62 9.92 -27.07
C GLU A 496 -11.34 8.81 -28.09
#